data_d520ea70a11f243aee5b1ae7c1375815
#
_entry.id   d520ea70a11f243aee5b1ae7c1375815
#
_cell.length_a   1.000
_cell.length_b   1.000
_cell.length_c   1.000
_cell.angle_alpha   90.00
_cell.angle_beta   90.00
_cell.angle_gamma   90.00
#
_symmetry.space_group_name_H-M   'P 1'
#
loop_
_entity.id
_entity.type
_entity.pdbx_description
1 polymer ?
#
loop_
_entity_poly.entity_id
_entity_poly.type
_entity_poly.pdbx_seq_one_letter_code
_entity_poly.pdbx_strand_id
1 'polypeptide(L)'
;FWFQVPFYEAFMAKRDYYEVLGVTRTATEVEIKRAYRTLAVQHHPDKNPGDHTAEEKFKECAEAYAVLSDSEKRASYDRFGHSAAGAGAGFDPGFSNIEDIFDMFGFGDMFGSRGGGRRTVQRGSDLRYDLEITLEEAANGKEEKLRIPRLEGCAECDGSGAEKGTKAESCITCQGSGQTRYQQGFFSVMRTCPNCSGRGQIIRTPCKECRGQGRIEKEKTLEVKIPAGVETGSRLRVSAEGEAGPNGGPSGDLFVVLHVKEHDVFERQGANLYSAVPVTFAQAALGTDLKVKTLEGEEDLKIPAGTQTGTVFRIKSQGMPALGGRGKGDLFVAVTLITPKTLTKEQRKLLEQLAEVEDTDFNDESFIEKVRNIFG
;
A
#
# COMPACT_ATOMS: atom_id res chain seq x y z
N PHE A 1 64.55 31.95 1.21
CA PHE A 1 63.67 32.46 2.22
C PHE A 1 62.33 31.82 2.06
N TRP A 2 62.05 30.80 2.85
CA TRP A 2 60.80 30.10 2.95
C TRP A 2 59.91 30.84 3.96
N PHE A 3 58.76 31.35 3.53
CA PHE A 3 57.71 31.78 4.43
C PHE A 3 56.71 30.62 4.60
N GLN A 4 56.76 29.99 5.71
CA GLN A 4 55.82 29.00 6.20
C GLN A 4 54.63 29.77 6.79
N VAL A 5 53.48 29.69 6.12
CA VAL A 5 52.21 30.20 6.64
C VAL A 5 51.57 29.07 7.47
N PRO A 6 51.30 29.25 8.75
CA PRO A 6 50.57 28.22 9.52
C PRO A 6 49.13 28.16 9.05
N PHE A 7 48.71 27.00 8.58
CA PHE A 7 47.33 26.62 8.33
C PHE A 7 46.63 26.55 9.70
N TYR A 8 46.02 27.64 10.11
CA TYR A 8 45.08 27.64 11.21
C TYR A 8 43.80 27.03 10.69
N GLU A 9 43.51 25.79 11.06
CA GLU A 9 42.14 25.20 10.96
C GLU A 9 41.20 26.10 11.72
N ALA A 10 40.39 26.87 11.00
CA ALA A 10 39.29 27.61 11.53
C ALA A 10 38.29 26.59 12.09
N PHE A 11 38.35 26.34 13.40
CA PHE A 11 37.25 25.70 14.13
C PHE A 11 36.02 26.55 13.87
N MET A 12 35.09 26.09 13.04
CA MET A 12 33.81 26.73 12.79
C MET A 12 33.06 26.77 14.11
N ALA A 13 33.07 27.91 14.78
CA ALA A 13 32.30 28.14 15.98
C ALA A 13 30.83 27.98 15.63
N LYS A 14 30.11 27.04 16.27
CA LYS A 14 28.66 26.85 16.09
C LYS A 14 27.96 28.18 16.32
N ARG A 15 27.00 28.54 15.45
CA ARG A 15 26.21 29.77 15.59
C ARG A 15 25.34 29.73 16.84
N ASP A 16 25.06 30.90 17.42
CA ASP A 16 24.15 31.03 18.57
C ASP A 16 22.76 30.52 18.20
N TYR A 17 22.18 29.66 19.03
CA TYR A 17 20.84 29.06 18.75
C TYR A 17 19.73 30.10 18.64
N TYR A 18 19.83 31.24 19.32
CA TYR A 18 18.89 32.35 19.17
C TYR A 18 19.03 33.01 17.80
N GLU A 19 20.23 33.14 17.27
CA GLU A 19 20.50 33.65 15.92
C GLU A 19 20.04 32.67 14.85
N VAL A 20 20.24 31.36 15.08
CA VAL A 20 19.77 30.30 14.14
C VAL A 20 18.26 30.35 13.97
N LEU A 21 17.50 30.55 15.06
CA LEU A 21 16.04 30.68 15.00
C LEU A 21 15.55 32.10 14.66
N GLY A 22 16.45 33.10 14.63
CA GLY A 22 16.11 34.50 14.37
C GLY A 22 15.26 35.14 15.47
N VAL A 23 15.47 34.75 16.75
CA VAL A 23 14.72 35.27 17.89
C VAL A 23 15.64 35.94 18.88
N THR A 24 15.09 36.78 19.74
CA THR A 24 15.86 37.43 20.81
C THR A 24 16.09 36.46 21.99
N ARG A 25 17.14 36.70 22.81
CA ARG A 25 17.39 35.90 24.03
C ARG A 25 16.27 35.98 25.06
N THR A 26 15.42 36.99 24.97
CA THR A 26 14.24 37.20 25.84
C THR A 26 12.95 36.56 25.24
N ALA A 27 13.03 35.92 24.09
CA ALA A 27 11.86 35.33 23.42
C ALA A 27 11.16 34.29 24.30
N THR A 28 9.84 34.32 24.25
CA THR A 28 8.98 33.36 24.92
C THR A 28 9.01 31.99 24.21
N GLU A 29 8.64 30.93 24.93
CA GLU A 29 8.55 29.58 24.34
C GLU A 29 7.62 29.53 23.09
N VAL A 30 6.55 30.33 23.12
CA VAL A 30 5.61 30.43 21.99
C VAL A 30 6.27 31.06 20.75
N GLU A 31 7.10 32.07 20.94
CA GLU A 31 7.83 32.74 19.86
C GLU A 31 8.92 31.83 19.29
N ILE A 32 9.67 31.13 20.13
CA ILE A 32 10.67 30.12 19.74
C ILE A 32 10.01 29.04 18.88
N LYS A 33 8.88 28.51 19.34
CA LYS A 33 8.11 27.49 18.61
C LYS A 33 7.58 27.98 17.25
N ARG A 34 7.13 29.24 17.20
CA ARG A 34 6.63 29.84 15.96
C ARG A 34 7.76 30.03 14.94
N ALA A 35 8.90 30.57 15.39
CA ALA A 35 10.09 30.76 14.57
C ALA A 35 10.59 29.44 13.97
N TYR A 36 10.74 28.42 14.82
CA TYR A 36 11.11 27.07 14.36
C TYR A 36 10.17 26.52 13.30
N ARG A 37 8.84 26.58 13.52
CA ARG A 37 7.87 26.10 12.51
C ARG A 37 8.01 26.78 11.16
N THR A 38 8.26 28.07 11.14
CA THR A 38 8.44 28.83 9.91
C THR A 38 9.69 28.37 9.15
N LEU A 39 10.82 28.25 9.85
CA LEU A 39 12.09 27.82 9.25
C LEU A 39 12.06 26.35 8.84
N ALA A 40 11.45 25.48 9.65
CA ALA A 40 11.29 24.06 9.31
C ALA A 40 10.46 23.84 8.06
N VAL A 41 9.38 24.61 7.85
CA VAL A 41 8.58 24.55 6.60
C VAL A 41 9.35 25.09 5.40
N GLN A 42 10.19 26.12 5.61
CA GLN A 42 10.99 26.75 4.56
C GLN A 42 12.12 25.84 4.08
N HIS A 43 12.78 25.14 4.99
CA HIS A 43 13.95 24.29 4.71
C HIS A 43 13.64 22.78 4.74
N HIS A 44 12.35 22.40 4.66
CA HIS A 44 11.95 20.99 4.66
C HIS A 44 12.53 20.24 3.46
N PRO A 45 13.10 19.03 3.64
CA PRO A 45 13.70 18.26 2.55
C PRO A 45 12.71 17.93 1.42
N ASP A 46 11.42 17.72 1.74
CA ASP A 46 10.39 17.47 0.71
C ASP A 46 10.11 18.69 -0.18
N LYS A 47 10.37 19.89 0.32
CA LYS A 47 10.21 21.14 -0.46
C LYS A 47 11.47 21.54 -1.21
N ASN A 48 12.63 21.07 -0.75
CA ASN A 48 13.94 21.39 -1.30
C ASN A 48 14.72 20.11 -1.59
N PRO A 49 14.23 19.22 -2.47
CA PRO A 49 14.88 17.94 -2.73
C PRO A 49 16.26 18.15 -3.35
N GLY A 50 17.30 17.60 -2.71
CA GLY A 50 18.69 17.67 -3.20
C GLY A 50 19.44 18.95 -2.83
N ASP A 51 18.87 19.89 -2.08
CA ASP A 51 19.56 21.08 -1.59
C ASP A 51 20.22 20.82 -0.24
N HIS A 52 21.51 20.50 -0.24
CA HIS A 52 22.31 20.29 0.96
C HIS A 52 22.35 21.49 1.90
N THR A 53 22.24 22.72 1.38
CA THR A 53 22.26 23.92 2.21
C THR A 53 20.94 24.08 2.97
N ALA A 54 19.83 23.68 2.40
CA ALA A 54 18.53 23.64 3.06
C ALA A 54 18.51 22.55 4.14
N GLU A 55 19.11 21.40 3.86
CA GLU A 55 19.22 20.29 4.83
C GLU A 55 20.07 20.67 6.03
N GLU A 56 21.22 21.32 5.83
CA GLU A 56 22.06 21.82 6.93
C GLU A 56 21.33 22.84 7.80
N LYS A 57 20.65 23.80 7.20
CA LYS A 57 19.84 24.79 7.91
C LYS A 57 18.70 24.16 8.67
N PHE A 58 18.06 23.14 8.12
CA PHE A 58 17.01 22.39 8.80
C PHE A 58 17.55 21.69 10.06
N LYS A 59 18.72 21.04 9.96
CA LYS A 59 19.42 20.39 11.09
C LYS A 59 19.79 21.40 12.18
N GLU A 60 20.36 22.54 11.82
CA GLU A 60 20.71 23.60 12.76
C GLU A 60 19.47 24.17 13.49
N CYS A 61 18.37 24.41 12.76
CA CYS A 61 17.12 24.89 13.35
C CYS A 61 16.49 23.87 14.30
N ALA A 62 16.57 22.57 13.97
CA ALA A 62 16.07 21.50 14.83
C ALA A 62 16.90 21.36 16.12
N GLU A 63 18.23 21.44 16.02
CA GLU A 63 19.14 21.45 17.18
C GLU A 63 18.87 22.65 18.09
N ALA A 64 18.76 23.84 17.52
CA ALA A 64 18.49 25.08 18.28
C ALA A 64 17.13 24.99 19.00
N TYR A 65 16.09 24.49 18.35
CA TYR A 65 14.77 24.30 18.96
C TYR A 65 14.79 23.26 20.07
N ALA A 66 15.50 22.15 19.91
CA ALA A 66 15.61 21.10 20.93
C ALA A 66 16.24 21.60 22.24
N VAL A 67 17.13 22.59 22.16
CA VAL A 67 17.75 23.20 23.34
C VAL A 67 16.89 24.33 23.91
N LEU A 68 16.35 25.22 23.10
CA LEU A 68 15.64 26.42 23.54
C LEU A 68 14.19 26.21 23.95
N SER A 69 13.57 25.08 23.54
CA SER A 69 12.18 24.74 23.90
C SER A 69 12.01 24.16 25.28
N ASP A 70 13.09 23.67 25.88
CA ASP A 70 13.11 23.11 27.24
C ASP A 70 13.74 24.14 28.20
N SER A 71 13.03 24.47 29.27
CA SER A 71 13.48 25.51 30.24
C SER A 71 14.77 25.19 30.92
N GLU A 72 15.07 23.91 31.22
CA GLU A 72 16.30 23.50 31.92
C GLU A 72 17.47 23.50 30.91
N LYS A 73 17.30 23.02 29.72
CA LYS A 73 18.31 23.03 28.66
C LYS A 73 18.66 24.48 28.25
N ARG A 74 17.61 25.32 28.09
CA ARG A 74 17.76 26.72 27.79
C ARG A 74 18.55 27.43 28.87
N ALA A 75 18.22 27.24 30.15
CA ALA A 75 18.95 27.82 31.26
C ALA A 75 20.41 27.34 31.34
N SER A 76 20.66 26.09 30.98
CA SER A 76 22.02 25.54 30.87
C SER A 76 22.80 26.14 29.69
N TYR A 77 22.13 26.27 28.53
CA TYR A 77 22.73 26.93 27.36
C TYR A 77 23.02 28.41 27.59
N ASP A 78 22.12 29.14 28.27
CA ASP A 78 22.32 30.56 28.62
C ASP A 78 23.51 30.79 29.54
N ARG A 79 23.86 29.79 30.38
CA ARG A 79 24.99 29.89 31.32
C ARG A 79 26.32 29.44 30.73
N PHE A 80 26.32 28.39 29.93
CA PHE A 80 27.53 27.69 29.49
C PHE A 80 27.72 27.65 27.97
N GLY A 81 26.77 28.22 27.19
CA GLY A 81 26.81 28.21 25.73
C GLY A 81 26.81 26.78 25.15
N HIS A 82 27.42 26.61 24.00
CA HIS A 82 27.56 25.30 23.35
C HIS A 82 28.35 24.26 24.13
N SER A 83 29.16 24.67 25.12
CA SER A 83 29.92 23.74 25.97
C SER A 83 29.01 22.89 26.87
N ALA A 84 27.83 23.39 27.21
CA ALA A 84 26.85 22.65 28.00
C ALA A 84 26.12 21.56 27.18
N ALA A 85 25.96 21.76 25.89
CA ALA A 85 25.34 20.79 24.98
C ALA A 85 26.25 19.59 24.69
N GLY A 86 27.58 19.73 24.90
CA GLY A 86 28.57 18.67 24.65
C GLY A 86 28.88 17.76 25.84
N ALA A 87 28.54 18.16 27.06
CA ALA A 87 28.99 17.45 28.28
C ALA A 87 28.05 16.32 28.76
N GLY A 88 26.86 16.17 28.18
CA GLY A 88 25.84 15.22 28.68
C GLY A 88 25.21 14.29 27.63
N ALA A 89 25.42 14.51 26.34
CA ALA A 89 24.94 13.61 25.29
C ALA A 89 26.00 13.56 24.19
N GLY A 90 26.73 12.46 24.11
CA GLY A 90 27.74 12.24 23.10
C GLY A 90 27.11 12.35 21.71
N PHE A 91 27.35 13.46 21.06
CA PHE A 91 27.06 13.64 19.64
C PHE A 91 28.15 12.92 18.84
N ASP A 92 27.86 11.71 18.39
CA ASP A 92 28.73 11.00 17.46
C ASP A 92 28.48 11.57 16.05
N PRO A 93 29.55 12.03 15.33
CA PRO A 93 29.41 12.57 13.96
C PRO A 93 28.95 11.55 12.91
N GLY A 94 28.63 10.31 13.32
CA GLY A 94 28.27 9.20 12.42
C GLY A 94 26.77 9.02 12.13
N PHE A 95 25.87 9.82 12.69
CA PHE A 95 24.44 9.68 12.42
C PHE A 95 24.04 10.33 11.10
N SER A 96 23.82 9.49 10.08
CA SER A 96 23.46 9.89 8.71
C SER A 96 21.95 10.01 8.46
N ASN A 97 21.06 9.72 9.42
CA ASN A 97 19.61 9.74 9.24
C ASN A 97 18.90 10.69 10.20
N ILE A 98 18.07 11.56 9.62
CA ILE A 98 17.20 12.52 10.34
C ILE A 98 16.21 11.79 11.28
N GLU A 99 15.78 10.59 10.93
CA GLU A 99 14.86 9.76 11.71
C GLU A 99 15.47 9.34 13.06
N ASP A 100 16.74 9.00 13.10
CA ASP A 100 17.43 8.60 14.32
C ASP A 100 17.57 9.78 15.32
N ILE A 101 17.68 11.01 14.80
CA ILE A 101 17.70 12.23 15.62
C ILE A 101 16.31 12.52 16.18
N PHE A 102 15.26 12.30 15.41
CA PHE A 102 13.87 12.47 15.84
C PHE A 102 13.47 11.48 16.93
N ASP A 103 13.90 10.23 16.84
CA ASP A 103 13.63 9.18 17.85
C ASP A 103 14.47 9.38 19.11
N MET A 104 15.73 9.79 18.99
CA MET A 104 16.64 9.99 20.13
C MET A 104 16.25 11.20 21.01
N PHE A 105 15.64 12.23 20.41
CA PHE A 105 15.18 13.43 21.12
C PHE A 105 13.73 13.35 21.61
N GLY A 106 13.05 12.19 21.44
CA GLY A 106 11.70 11.97 21.97
C GLY A 106 10.62 12.85 21.31
N PHE A 107 10.84 13.34 20.09
CA PHE A 107 9.85 14.14 19.35
C PHE A 107 8.61 13.34 18.97
N GLY A 108 8.72 12.00 18.86
CA GLY A 108 7.59 11.10 18.66
C GLY A 108 6.56 11.17 19.80
N ASP A 109 7.02 11.39 21.03
CA ASP A 109 6.17 11.49 22.23
C ASP A 109 5.56 12.89 22.45
N MET A 110 6.12 13.93 21.85
CA MET A 110 5.69 15.31 22.05
C MET A 110 4.58 15.76 21.10
N PHE A 111 4.42 15.08 19.95
CA PHE A 111 3.29 15.29 19.02
C PHE A 111 2.15 14.27 19.20
N GLY A 112 2.43 13.17 19.92
CA GLY A 112 1.47 12.13 20.27
C GLY A 112 1.19 12.12 21.77
N SER A 113 0.15 12.82 22.19
CA SER A 113 -0.62 12.54 23.40
C SER A 113 0.08 12.79 24.76
N ARG A 114 -0.06 14.00 25.30
CA ARG A 114 -0.28 14.18 26.75
C ARG A 114 -1.51 13.39 27.18
N GLY A 115 -1.31 12.16 27.58
CA GLY A 115 -2.32 11.30 28.16
C GLY A 115 -1.69 10.50 29.26
N GLY A 116 -1.92 10.92 30.54
CA GLY A 116 -1.56 10.13 31.70
C GLY A 116 -2.03 8.71 31.56
N GLY A 117 -1.35 7.74 32.15
CA GLY A 117 -1.55 6.29 32.33
C GLY A 117 -2.89 5.66 31.95
N ARG A 118 -3.47 5.99 30.82
CA ARG A 118 -4.61 5.27 30.24
C ARG A 118 -4.06 3.98 29.66
N ARG A 119 -4.59 2.88 30.12
CA ARG A 119 -4.46 1.55 29.52
C ARG A 119 -4.48 1.71 28.02
N THR A 120 -3.37 1.45 27.34
CA THR A 120 -3.32 1.50 25.88
C THR A 120 -4.14 0.30 25.41
N VAL A 121 -5.40 0.55 25.08
CA VAL A 121 -6.31 -0.45 24.54
C VAL A 121 -5.79 -0.76 23.15
N GLN A 122 -5.16 -1.90 23.01
CA GLN A 122 -4.52 -2.30 21.75
C GLN A 122 -5.60 -2.77 20.77
N ARG A 123 -5.61 -2.21 19.56
CA ARG A 123 -6.46 -2.64 18.47
C ARG A 123 -6.10 -4.06 18.03
N GLY A 124 -7.09 -4.85 17.62
CA GLY A 124 -6.88 -6.16 17.01
C GLY A 124 -6.18 -6.07 15.65
N SER A 125 -5.63 -7.18 15.23
CA SER A 125 -4.96 -7.31 13.94
C SER A 125 -5.96 -7.22 12.80
N ASP A 126 -5.54 -6.61 11.70
CA ASP A 126 -6.30 -6.64 10.46
C ASP A 126 -6.17 -8.02 9.81
N LEU A 127 -7.25 -8.49 9.18
CA LEU A 127 -7.28 -9.77 8.47
C LEU A 127 -7.25 -9.53 6.96
N ARG A 128 -6.60 -10.44 6.25
CA ARG A 128 -6.61 -10.51 4.79
C ARG A 128 -7.29 -11.78 4.35
N TYR A 129 -8.18 -11.65 3.39
CA TYR A 129 -8.86 -12.77 2.74
C TYR A 129 -8.72 -12.61 1.22
N ASP A 130 -8.15 -13.60 0.56
CA ASP A 130 -8.01 -13.62 -0.89
C ASP A 130 -9.22 -14.35 -1.49
N LEU A 131 -9.97 -13.65 -2.36
CA LEU A 131 -11.18 -14.14 -2.99
C LEU A 131 -11.02 -14.20 -4.50
N GLU A 132 -11.20 -15.38 -5.08
CA GLU A 132 -11.23 -15.58 -6.52
C GLU A 132 -12.64 -15.41 -7.07
N ILE A 133 -12.77 -14.64 -8.14
CA ILE A 133 -14.02 -14.38 -8.86
C ILE A 133 -13.82 -14.59 -10.36
N THR A 134 -14.89 -14.86 -11.09
CA THR A 134 -14.85 -14.95 -12.56
C THR A 134 -14.91 -13.55 -13.19
N LEU A 135 -14.63 -13.49 -14.50
CA LEU A 135 -14.69 -12.22 -15.25
C LEU A 135 -16.12 -11.67 -15.32
N GLU A 136 -17.12 -12.55 -15.45
CA GLU A 136 -18.55 -12.20 -15.47
C GLU A 136 -19.00 -11.66 -14.10
N GLU A 137 -18.54 -12.29 -13.01
CA GLU A 137 -18.81 -11.82 -11.65
C GLU A 137 -18.16 -10.45 -11.40
N ALA A 138 -16.96 -10.24 -11.93
CA ALA A 138 -16.30 -8.94 -11.87
C ALA A 138 -17.02 -7.88 -12.70
N ALA A 139 -17.65 -8.27 -13.82
CA ALA A 139 -18.42 -7.36 -14.66
C ALA A 139 -19.78 -6.98 -14.05
N ASN A 140 -20.48 -7.95 -13.48
CA ASN A 140 -21.84 -7.72 -12.95
C ASN A 140 -21.86 -7.28 -11.50
N GLY A 141 -20.76 -7.51 -10.78
CA GLY A 141 -20.74 -7.46 -9.34
C GLY A 141 -21.38 -8.71 -8.72
N LYS A 142 -21.05 -8.97 -7.46
CA LYS A 142 -21.52 -10.15 -6.73
C LYS A 142 -21.67 -9.86 -5.25
N GLU A 143 -22.66 -10.50 -4.62
CA GLU A 143 -22.72 -10.60 -3.16
C GLU A 143 -22.26 -12.00 -2.76
N GLU A 144 -21.21 -12.07 -1.93
CA GLU A 144 -20.59 -13.33 -1.53
C GLU A 144 -20.60 -13.48 -0.01
N LYS A 145 -20.87 -14.70 0.45
CA LYS A 145 -20.84 -15.06 1.88
C LYS A 145 -19.50 -15.71 2.22
N LEU A 146 -18.68 -14.97 2.94
CA LEU A 146 -17.36 -15.42 3.36
C LEU A 146 -17.44 -16.01 4.77
N ARG A 147 -16.84 -17.19 4.98
CA ARG A 147 -16.64 -17.77 6.32
C ARG A 147 -15.21 -17.53 6.72
N ILE A 148 -15.03 -16.78 7.78
CA ILE A 148 -13.71 -16.33 8.20
C ILE A 148 -13.48 -16.75 9.65
N PRO A 149 -12.48 -17.60 9.91
CA PRO A 149 -12.04 -17.88 11.27
C PRO A 149 -11.32 -16.64 11.81
N ARG A 150 -11.72 -16.20 12.98
CA ARG A 150 -11.12 -15.03 13.63
C ARG A 150 -11.20 -15.12 15.15
N LEU A 151 -10.33 -14.38 15.81
CA LEU A 151 -10.40 -14.20 17.24
C LEU A 151 -11.50 -13.18 17.56
N GLU A 152 -12.53 -13.62 18.26
CA GLU A 152 -13.60 -12.76 18.82
C GLU A 152 -13.42 -12.56 20.32
N GLY A 153 -13.91 -11.46 20.84
CA GLY A 153 -13.94 -11.23 22.29
C GLY A 153 -14.73 -12.34 22.98
N CYS A 154 -14.18 -12.86 24.06
CA CYS A 154 -14.87 -13.88 24.85
C CYS A 154 -16.11 -13.29 25.53
N ALA A 155 -17.29 -13.79 25.19
CA ALA A 155 -18.56 -13.31 25.75
C ALA A 155 -18.72 -13.61 27.26
N GLU A 156 -18.05 -14.67 27.77
CA GLU A 156 -18.14 -15.02 29.21
C GLU A 156 -17.42 -14.01 30.10
N CYS A 157 -16.32 -13.44 29.64
CA CYS A 157 -15.49 -12.52 30.42
C CYS A 157 -15.41 -11.11 29.83
N ASP A 158 -16.18 -10.80 28.81
CA ASP A 158 -16.17 -9.51 28.09
C ASP A 158 -14.77 -9.04 27.70
N GLY A 159 -13.95 -9.98 27.22
CA GLY A 159 -12.58 -9.72 26.79
C GLY A 159 -11.54 -9.56 27.91
N SER A 160 -11.93 -9.58 29.19
CA SER A 160 -11.01 -9.40 30.33
C SER A 160 -10.06 -10.58 30.56
N GLY A 161 -10.42 -11.77 30.15
CA GLY A 161 -9.69 -13.02 30.41
C GLY A 161 -9.87 -13.55 31.84
N ALA A 162 -10.47 -12.79 32.75
CA ALA A 162 -10.73 -13.20 34.13
C ALA A 162 -12.09 -13.91 34.25
N GLU A 163 -12.24 -14.83 35.20
CA GLU A 163 -13.51 -15.48 35.49
C GLU A 163 -14.54 -14.46 35.92
N LYS A 164 -15.80 -14.66 35.53
CA LYS A 164 -16.92 -13.76 35.85
C LYS A 164 -17.02 -13.51 37.35
N GLY A 165 -17.03 -12.23 37.73
CA GLY A 165 -17.00 -11.81 39.14
C GLY A 165 -15.57 -11.56 39.69
N THR A 166 -14.53 -11.90 38.98
CA THR A 166 -13.15 -11.56 39.33
C THR A 166 -12.59 -10.46 38.40
N LYS A 167 -11.57 -9.75 38.87
CA LYS A 167 -10.91 -8.69 38.07
C LYS A 167 -9.43 -9.01 37.87
N ALA A 168 -8.92 -8.65 36.70
CA ALA A 168 -7.50 -8.64 36.46
C ALA A 168 -6.84 -7.55 37.34
N GLU A 169 -5.78 -7.91 38.08
CA GLU A 169 -5.03 -7.01 38.94
C GLU A 169 -3.85 -6.42 38.16
N SER A 170 -3.49 -5.16 38.43
CA SER A 170 -2.29 -4.56 37.84
C SER A 170 -1.05 -5.33 38.30
N CYS A 171 -0.15 -5.63 37.39
CA CYS A 171 1.09 -6.33 37.70
C CYS A 171 1.96 -5.47 38.64
N ILE A 172 2.28 -5.99 39.81
CA ILE A 172 3.08 -5.29 40.84
C ILE A 172 4.48 -4.94 40.30
N THR A 173 5.07 -5.81 39.49
CA THR A 173 6.44 -5.67 38.99
C THR A 173 6.58 -4.52 37.99
N CYS A 174 5.63 -4.30 37.11
CA CYS A 174 5.65 -3.27 36.07
C CYS A 174 4.61 -2.16 36.28
N GLN A 175 3.84 -2.23 37.35
CA GLN A 175 2.78 -1.27 37.70
C GLN A 175 1.79 -0.99 36.55
N GLY A 176 1.52 -2.03 35.75
CA GLY A 176 0.57 -1.96 34.62
C GLY A 176 1.21 -1.63 33.27
N SER A 177 2.49 -1.24 33.19
CA SER A 177 3.16 -0.85 31.95
C SER A 177 3.44 -2.02 30.98
N GLY A 178 3.45 -3.26 31.47
CA GLY A 178 3.83 -4.45 30.68
C GLY A 178 5.33 -4.59 30.45
N GLN A 179 6.12 -3.57 30.76
CA GLN A 179 7.57 -3.53 30.55
C GLN A 179 8.30 -3.17 31.82
N THR A 180 9.53 -3.64 31.97
CA THR A 180 10.42 -3.29 33.08
C THR A 180 11.67 -2.65 32.52
N ARG A 181 12.10 -1.57 33.18
CA ARG A 181 13.31 -0.85 32.81
C ARG A 181 14.49 -1.43 33.57
N TYR A 182 15.45 -1.94 32.84
CA TYR A 182 16.73 -2.38 33.38
C TYR A 182 17.79 -1.35 33.06
N GLN A 183 18.48 -0.88 34.12
CA GLN A 183 19.59 0.02 33.96
C GLN A 183 20.89 -0.80 34.03
N GLN A 184 21.68 -0.75 32.97
CA GLN A 184 22.98 -1.39 32.91
C GLN A 184 24.03 -0.31 32.59
N GLY A 185 24.65 0.24 33.61
CA GLY A 185 25.53 1.41 33.51
C GLY A 185 24.75 2.65 33.04
N PHE A 186 25.19 3.26 31.94
CA PHE A 186 24.55 4.44 31.34
C PHE A 186 23.37 4.10 30.39
N PHE A 187 23.16 2.82 30.08
CA PHE A 187 22.10 2.38 29.16
C PHE A 187 20.88 1.90 29.92
N SER A 188 19.73 2.35 29.46
CA SER A 188 18.42 1.92 29.96
C SER A 188 17.73 1.07 28.89
N VAL A 189 17.56 -0.23 29.17
CA VAL A 189 16.92 -1.16 28.27
C VAL A 189 15.52 -1.50 28.78
N MET A 190 14.51 -1.32 27.94
CA MET A 190 13.15 -1.76 28.21
C MET A 190 13.02 -3.24 27.87
N ARG A 191 12.56 -4.05 28.80
CA ARG A 191 12.30 -5.49 28.58
C ARG A 191 10.85 -5.80 28.92
N THR A 192 10.29 -6.75 28.20
CA THR A 192 8.97 -7.30 28.52
C THR A 192 8.96 -7.80 29.98
N CYS A 193 7.97 -7.40 30.75
CA CYS A 193 7.87 -7.81 32.15
C CYS A 193 7.72 -9.34 32.25
N PRO A 194 8.64 -10.03 32.94
CA PRO A 194 8.61 -11.49 33.02
C PRO A 194 7.40 -12.01 33.80
N ASN A 195 6.85 -11.22 34.72
CA ASN A 195 5.78 -11.63 35.60
C ASN A 195 4.40 -11.59 34.94
N CYS A 196 4.15 -10.65 34.02
CA CYS A 196 2.89 -10.54 33.28
C CYS A 196 3.06 -10.81 31.77
N SER A 197 4.25 -11.15 31.30
CA SER A 197 4.56 -11.42 29.89
C SER A 197 4.06 -10.31 28.96
N GLY A 198 4.22 -9.06 29.34
CA GLY A 198 3.83 -7.89 28.55
C GLY A 198 2.38 -7.43 28.75
N ARG A 199 1.52 -8.20 29.43
CA ARG A 199 0.10 -7.87 29.58
C ARG A 199 -0.17 -6.69 30.52
N GLY A 200 0.75 -6.32 31.37
CA GLY A 200 0.56 -5.30 32.38
C GLY A 200 -0.36 -5.72 33.54
N GLN A 201 -1.05 -6.85 33.41
CA GLN A 201 -2.03 -7.36 34.38
C GLN A 201 -1.76 -8.85 34.69
N ILE A 202 -2.19 -9.27 35.89
CA ILE A 202 -2.15 -10.65 36.34
C ILE A 202 -3.57 -11.11 36.58
N ILE A 203 -3.95 -12.22 35.98
CA ILE A 203 -5.25 -12.88 36.15
C ILE A 203 -5.02 -14.06 37.08
N ARG A 204 -5.55 -13.99 38.31
CA ARG A 204 -5.43 -15.08 39.28
C ARG A 204 -6.37 -16.23 38.95
N THR A 205 -7.60 -15.91 38.53
CA THR A 205 -8.61 -16.89 38.15
C THR A 205 -8.94 -16.70 36.67
N PRO A 206 -8.34 -17.51 35.78
CA PRO A 206 -8.59 -17.37 34.35
C PRO A 206 -9.99 -17.84 33.98
N CYS A 207 -10.61 -17.14 33.03
CA CYS A 207 -11.89 -17.52 32.43
C CYS A 207 -11.79 -18.93 31.82
N LYS A 208 -12.78 -19.79 32.10
CA LYS A 208 -12.77 -21.21 31.66
C LYS A 208 -12.85 -21.35 30.14
N GLU A 209 -13.61 -20.47 29.46
CA GLU A 209 -13.77 -20.48 28.01
C GLU A 209 -12.50 -20.06 27.27
N CYS A 210 -11.96 -18.89 27.55
CA CYS A 210 -10.81 -18.35 26.84
C CYS A 210 -9.46 -18.64 27.51
N ARG A 211 -9.45 -19.34 28.67
CA ARG A 211 -8.22 -19.71 29.42
C ARG A 211 -7.30 -18.53 29.70
N GLY A 212 -7.90 -17.36 30.01
CA GLY A 212 -7.15 -16.15 30.31
C GLY A 212 -6.74 -15.31 29.11
N GLN A 213 -7.07 -15.71 27.88
CA GLN A 213 -6.74 -14.95 26.67
C GLN A 213 -7.68 -13.75 26.41
N GLY A 214 -8.90 -13.78 26.95
CA GLY A 214 -9.93 -12.78 26.69
C GLY A 214 -10.56 -12.89 25.29
N ARG A 215 -10.07 -13.77 24.44
CA ARG A 215 -10.50 -13.99 23.05
C ARG A 215 -10.65 -15.47 22.77
N ILE A 216 -11.55 -15.81 21.87
CA ILE A 216 -11.82 -17.18 21.42
C ILE A 216 -11.89 -17.20 19.89
N GLU A 217 -11.41 -18.25 19.28
CA GLU A 217 -11.54 -18.46 17.85
C GLU A 217 -12.97 -18.84 17.49
N LYS A 218 -13.57 -18.11 16.56
CA LYS A 218 -14.91 -18.39 16.02
C LYS A 218 -14.93 -18.17 14.51
N GLU A 219 -15.72 -18.98 13.84
CA GLU A 219 -16.06 -18.72 12.43
C GLU A 219 -17.22 -17.73 12.35
N LYS A 220 -17.02 -16.63 11.63
CA LYS A 220 -18.06 -15.67 11.32
C LYS A 220 -18.37 -15.68 9.84
N THR A 221 -19.66 -15.73 9.51
CA THR A 221 -20.11 -15.56 8.13
C THR A 221 -20.42 -14.09 7.88
N LEU A 222 -19.77 -13.51 6.88
CA LEU A 222 -19.92 -12.10 6.47
C LEU A 222 -20.43 -12.04 5.04
N GLU A 223 -21.40 -11.18 4.77
CA GLU A 223 -21.83 -10.86 3.42
C GLU A 223 -21.01 -9.68 2.91
N VAL A 224 -20.27 -9.91 1.81
CA VAL A 224 -19.43 -8.89 1.18
C VAL A 224 -20.00 -8.58 -0.20
N LYS A 225 -20.26 -7.31 -0.44
CA LYS A 225 -20.75 -6.83 -1.73
C LYS A 225 -19.57 -6.38 -2.60
N ILE A 226 -19.37 -7.10 -3.71
CA ILE A 226 -18.34 -6.81 -4.70
C ILE A 226 -18.95 -5.90 -5.76
N PRO A 227 -18.44 -4.67 -5.93
CA PRO A 227 -18.97 -3.78 -6.96
C PRO A 227 -18.60 -4.25 -8.37
N ALA A 228 -19.41 -3.85 -9.35
CA ALA A 228 -19.12 -4.09 -10.77
C ALA A 228 -17.86 -3.32 -11.22
N GLY A 229 -17.07 -3.92 -12.10
CA GLY A 229 -15.88 -3.30 -12.69
C GLY A 229 -14.57 -3.52 -11.92
N VAL A 230 -14.59 -4.29 -10.83
CA VAL A 230 -13.37 -4.58 -10.03
C VAL A 230 -12.30 -5.25 -10.87
N GLU A 231 -11.04 -5.01 -10.49
CA GLU A 231 -9.84 -5.59 -11.12
C GLU A 231 -9.10 -6.52 -10.16
N THR A 232 -8.25 -7.38 -10.70
CA THR A 232 -7.33 -8.19 -9.89
C THR A 232 -6.46 -7.27 -9.03
N GLY A 233 -6.36 -7.59 -7.72
CA GLY A 233 -5.68 -6.77 -6.74
C GLY A 233 -6.54 -5.69 -6.08
N SER A 234 -7.81 -5.51 -6.52
CA SER A 234 -8.77 -4.63 -5.83
C SER A 234 -8.98 -5.06 -4.39
N ARG A 235 -9.00 -4.10 -3.46
CA ARG A 235 -9.12 -4.35 -2.02
C ARG A 235 -10.42 -3.77 -1.50
N LEU A 236 -11.24 -4.62 -0.92
CA LEU A 236 -12.46 -4.22 -0.22
C LEU A 236 -12.19 -4.23 1.28
N ARG A 237 -12.40 -3.09 1.93
CA ARG A 237 -12.26 -2.98 3.39
C ARG A 237 -13.61 -3.13 4.05
N VAL A 238 -13.71 -4.09 4.96
CA VAL A 238 -14.85 -4.27 5.84
C VAL A 238 -14.43 -3.87 7.26
N SER A 239 -14.92 -2.73 7.72
CA SER A 239 -14.48 -2.12 8.98
C SER A 239 -14.91 -2.97 10.19
N ALA A 240 -14.03 -3.07 11.20
CA ALA A 240 -14.22 -3.78 12.45
C ALA A 240 -14.50 -5.30 12.31
N GLU A 241 -14.19 -5.88 11.15
CA GLU A 241 -14.35 -7.31 10.88
C GLU A 241 -13.02 -8.08 10.87
N GLY A 242 -11.95 -7.48 11.41
CA GLY A 242 -10.69 -8.14 11.74
C GLY A 242 -10.74 -8.89 13.07
N GLU A 243 -9.58 -9.21 13.65
CA GLU A 243 -9.48 -9.84 14.97
C GLU A 243 -9.90 -8.87 16.08
N ALA A 244 -10.48 -9.40 17.14
CA ALA A 244 -10.75 -8.62 18.34
C ALA A 244 -9.45 -8.17 19.02
N GLY A 245 -9.40 -6.93 19.47
CA GLY A 245 -8.29 -6.42 20.24
C GLY A 245 -8.13 -7.12 21.58
N PRO A 246 -6.90 -7.25 22.10
CA PRO A 246 -6.67 -7.77 23.45
C PRO A 246 -7.29 -6.86 24.50
N ASN A 247 -7.66 -7.45 25.63
CA ASN A 247 -8.23 -6.74 26.80
C ASN A 247 -9.49 -5.91 26.49
N GLY A 248 -10.34 -6.37 25.57
CA GLY A 248 -11.54 -5.66 25.14
C GLY A 248 -11.25 -4.49 24.19
N GLY A 249 -10.12 -4.50 23.51
CA GLY A 249 -9.77 -3.51 22.49
C GLY A 249 -10.66 -3.58 21.25
N PRO A 250 -10.71 -2.49 20.46
CA PRO A 250 -11.46 -2.47 19.21
C PRO A 250 -10.91 -3.50 18.23
N SER A 251 -11.79 -4.07 17.41
CA SER A 251 -11.39 -5.01 16.37
C SER A 251 -10.57 -4.32 15.27
N GLY A 252 -9.73 -5.09 14.58
CA GLY A 252 -9.12 -4.73 13.33
C GLY A 252 -10.13 -4.67 12.19
N ASP A 253 -9.65 -4.50 10.97
CA ASP A 253 -10.46 -4.52 9.75
C ASP A 253 -10.19 -5.80 8.96
N LEU A 254 -11.15 -6.16 8.11
CA LEU A 254 -10.97 -7.21 7.13
C LEU A 254 -10.71 -6.58 5.75
N PHE A 255 -9.64 -7.02 5.11
CA PHE A 255 -9.32 -6.66 3.73
C PHE A 255 -9.55 -7.87 2.83
N VAL A 256 -10.57 -7.79 1.97
CA VAL A 256 -10.81 -8.79 0.92
C VAL A 256 -10.08 -8.35 -0.33
N VAL A 257 -9.12 -9.15 -0.75
CA VAL A 257 -8.34 -8.94 -1.98
C VAL A 257 -8.94 -9.80 -3.08
N LEU A 258 -9.34 -9.15 -4.17
CA LEU A 258 -10.01 -9.82 -5.29
C LEU A 258 -8.99 -10.30 -6.32
N HIS A 259 -9.15 -11.51 -6.79
CA HIS A 259 -8.40 -12.12 -7.89
C HIS A 259 -9.37 -12.54 -8.97
N VAL A 260 -9.36 -11.85 -10.12
CA VAL A 260 -10.16 -12.22 -11.28
C VAL A 260 -9.44 -13.33 -12.01
N LYS A 261 -10.12 -14.46 -12.21
CA LYS A 261 -9.61 -15.60 -12.98
C LYS A 261 -9.41 -15.24 -14.44
N GLU A 262 -8.39 -15.82 -15.05
CA GLU A 262 -8.23 -15.77 -16.49
C GLU A 262 -9.44 -16.39 -17.18
N HIS A 263 -9.88 -15.77 -18.28
CA HIS A 263 -11.04 -16.23 -19.03
C HIS A 263 -10.61 -16.86 -20.37
N ASP A 264 -11.26 -17.96 -20.77
CA ASP A 264 -10.87 -18.74 -21.94
C ASP A 264 -10.99 -17.98 -23.28
N VAL A 265 -11.88 -16.99 -23.35
CA VAL A 265 -12.22 -16.27 -24.58
C VAL A 265 -11.78 -14.81 -24.54
N PHE A 266 -11.78 -14.20 -23.37
CA PHE A 266 -11.54 -12.77 -23.21
C PHE A 266 -10.25 -12.49 -22.45
N GLU A 267 -9.46 -11.58 -22.98
CA GLU A 267 -8.35 -10.93 -22.28
C GLU A 267 -8.80 -9.52 -21.89
N ARG A 268 -8.62 -9.17 -20.60
CA ARG A 268 -8.99 -7.85 -20.08
C ARG A 268 -7.82 -6.91 -20.05
N GLN A 269 -7.98 -5.70 -20.60
CA GLN A 269 -7.01 -4.61 -20.46
C GLN A 269 -7.75 -3.33 -20.01
N GLY A 270 -7.70 -3.06 -18.71
CA GLY A 270 -8.46 -1.99 -18.08
C GLY A 270 -9.97 -2.21 -18.23
N ALA A 271 -10.67 -1.27 -18.85
CA ALA A 271 -12.10 -1.39 -19.13
C ALA A 271 -12.41 -2.15 -20.44
N ASN A 272 -11.43 -2.38 -21.31
CA ASN A 272 -11.63 -3.03 -22.58
C ASN A 272 -11.41 -4.54 -22.50
N LEU A 273 -12.11 -5.25 -23.37
CA LEU A 273 -11.96 -6.69 -23.58
C LEU A 273 -11.42 -6.97 -24.96
N TYR A 274 -10.60 -7.99 -25.07
CA TYR A 274 -10.01 -8.48 -26.31
C TYR A 274 -10.39 -9.93 -26.49
N SER A 275 -10.78 -10.30 -27.71
CA SER A 275 -11.04 -11.69 -28.10
C SER A 275 -10.58 -11.95 -29.52
N ALA A 276 -10.38 -13.20 -29.86
CA ALA A 276 -10.03 -13.61 -31.20
C ALA A 276 -11.14 -14.51 -31.78
N VAL A 277 -11.52 -14.23 -33.02
CA VAL A 277 -12.53 -15.02 -33.76
C VAL A 277 -11.84 -15.68 -34.94
N PRO A 278 -11.90 -17.02 -35.05
CA PRO A 278 -11.38 -17.72 -36.21
C PRO A 278 -12.34 -17.58 -37.41
N VAL A 279 -11.80 -17.21 -38.55
CA VAL A 279 -12.56 -17.17 -39.85
C VAL A 279 -11.84 -17.99 -40.89
N THR A 280 -12.61 -18.57 -41.79
CA THR A 280 -12.07 -19.30 -42.97
C THR A 280 -11.66 -18.32 -44.06
N PHE A 281 -10.77 -18.74 -44.97
CA PHE A 281 -10.37 -17.95 -46.12
C PHE A 281 -11.59 -17.46 -46.96
N ALA A 282 -12.54 -18.36 -47.21
CA ALA A 282 -13.75 -18.00 -47.97
C ALA A 282 -14.62 -16.95 -47.27
N GLN A 283 -14.77 -17.04 -45.96
CA GLN A 283 -15.48 -16.04 -45.17
C GLN A 283 -14.78 -14.68 -45.16
N ALA A 284 -13.44 -14.67 -45.05
CA ALA A 284 -12.66 -13.43 -45.08
C ALA A 284 -12.68 -12.78 -46.48
N ALA A 285 -12.61 -13.58 -47.54
CA ALA A 285 -12.60 -13.10 -48.94
C ALA A 285 -13.99 -12.55 -49.35
N LEU A 286 -15.05 -13.26 -49.04
CA LEU A 286 -16.44 -12.93 -49.47
C LEU A 286 -17.15 -12.00 -48.48
N GLY A 287 -16.65 -11.90 -47.26
CA GLY A 287 -17.36 -11.28 -46.13
C GLY A 287 -18.39 -12.25 -45.53
N THR A 288 -18.71 -11.99 -44.26
CA THR A 288 -19.68 -12.86 -43.56
C THR A 288 -20.23 -12.12 -42.34
N ASP A 289 -21.40 -12.53 -41.87
CA ASP A 289 -21.94 -12.12 -40.59
C ASP A 289 -21.70 -13.26 -39.58
N LEU A 290 -21.00 -12.93 -38.46
CA LEU A 290 -20.65 -13.89 -37.41
C LEU A 290 -21.26 -13.46 -36.09
N LYS A 291 -21.67 -14.45 -35.29
CA LYS A 291 -22.02 -14.22 -33.89
C LYS A 291 -20.78 -14.34 -33.02
N VAL A 292 -20.48 -13.29 -32.33
CA VAL A 292 -19.38 -13.25 -31.38
C VAL A 292 -19.91 -13.24 -29.96
N LYS A 293 -19.25 -13.99 -29.08
CA LYS A 293 -19.59 -13.99 -27.67
C LYS A 293 -19.24 -12.64 -27.04
N THR A 294 -20.10 -12.16 -26.17
CA THR A 294 -19.88 -11.02 -25.30
C THR A 294 -20.11 -11.44 -23.84
N LEU A 295 -19.84 -10.60 -22.86
CA LEU A 295 -20.15 -10.90 -21.45
C LEU A 295 -21.68 -11.01 -21.19
N GLU A 296 -22.48 -10.39 -22.01
CA GLU A 296 -23.96 -10.33 -21.86
C GLU A 296 -24.71 -11.29 -22.77
N GLY A 297 -23.98 -11.99 -23.67
CA GLY A 297 -24.58 -12.91 -24.62
C GLY A 297 -23.82 -12.98 -25.93
N GLU A 298 -24.53 -12.86 -27.06
CA GLU A 298 -23.97 -12.88 -28.42
C GLU A 298 -24.34 -11.61 -29.17
N GLU A 299 -23.41 -11.08 -29.95
CA GLU A 299 -23.57 -9.92 -30.81
C GLU A 299 -23.22 -10.30 -32.26
N ASP A 300 -23.95 -9.71 -33.20
CA ASP A 300 -23.70 -9.94 -34.64
C ASP A 300 -22.55 -9.03 -35.10
N LEU A 301 -21.46 -9.63 -35.57
CA LEU A 301 -20.30 -8.93 -36.13
C LEU A 301 -20.26 -9.11 -37.64
N LYS A 302 -20.39 -8.01 -38.37
CA LYS A 302 -20.27 -8.01 -39.82
C LYS A 302 -18.82 -7.88 -40.26
N ILE A 303 -18.30 -8.89 -40.92
CA ILE A 303 -16.96 -8.92 -41.49
C ILE A 303 -17.04 -8.54 -42.97
N PRO A 304 -16.44 -7.40 -43.39
CA PRO A 304 -16.40 -7.00 -44.80
C PRO A 304 -15.61 -7.98 -45.67
N ALA A 305 -15.93 -8.04 -46.95
CA ALA A 305 -15.14 -8.80 -47.91
C ALA A 305 -13.71 -8.25 -48.02
N GLY A 306 -12.71 -9.15 -48.15
CA GLY A 306 -11.29 -8.80 -48.19
C GLY A 306 -10.64 -8.52 -46.83
N THR A 307 -11.29 -8.90 -45.73
CA THR A 307 -10.75 -8.75 -44.40
C THR A 307 -9.49 -9.60 -44.25
N GLN A 308 -8.41 -8.98 -43.77
CA GLN A 308 -7.11 -9.63 -43.52
C GLN A 308 -7.02 -10.18 -42.09
N THR A 309 -6.15 -11.18 -41.90
CA THR A 309 -5.82 -11.66 -40.56
C THR A 309 -5.21 -10.55 -39.72
N GLY A 310 -5.55 -10.49 -38.43
CA GLY A 310 -5.10 -9.41 -37.52
C GLY A 310 -5.95 -8.14 -37.57
N THR A 311 -6.94 -8.06 -38.49
CA THR A 311 -7.92 -6.95 -38.48
C THR A 311 -8.73 -6.99 -37.19
N VAL A 312 -8.84 -5.83 -36.49
CA VAL A 312 -9.53 -5.70 -35.22
C VAL A 312 -10.81 -4.91 -35.41
N PHE A 313 -11.93 -5.51 -35.01
CA PHE A 313 -13.24 -4.88 -34.98
C PHE A 313 -13.59 -4.44 -33.57
N ARG A 314 -14.12 -3.24 -33.44
CA ARG A 314 -14.56 -2.66 -32.16
C ARG A 314 -16.07 -2.74 -32.01
N ILE A 315 -16.52 -3.43 -30.98
CA ILE A 315 -17.92 -3.46 -30.56
C ILE A 315 -18.05 -2.54 -29.33
N LYS A 316 -18.80 -1.45 -29.50
CA LYS A 316 -18.94 -0.42 -28.50
C LYS A 316 -19.72 -0.89 -27.27
N SER A 317 -19.28 -0.47 -26.08
CA SER A 317 -19.98 -0.71 -24.80
C SER A 317 -20.15 -2.20 -24.43
N GLN A 318 -19.35 -3.10 -25.02
CA GLN A 318 -19.33 -4.53 -24.72
C GLN A 318 -18.09 -4.95 -23.90
N GLY A 319 -17.41 -4.00 -23.28
CA GLY A 319 -16.30 -4.23 -22.33
C GLY A 319 -16.77 -4.26 -20.88
N MET A 320 -15.80 -4.13 -19.97
CA MET A 320 -16.03 -4.08 -18.53
C MET A 320 -16.64 -2.74 -18.11
N PRO A 321 -17.53 -2.73 -17.12
CA PRO A 321 -18.01 -1.48 -16.54
C PRO A 321 -16.88 -0.76 -15.80
N ALA A 322 -16.92 0.55 -15.77
CA ALA A 322 -15.98 1.36 -15.01
C ALA A 322 -16.29 1.28 -13.50
N LEU A 323 -15.28 1.01 -12.67
CA LEU A 323 -15.44 0.94 -11.22
C LEU A 323 -15.91 2.31 -10.67
N GLY A 324 -17.12 2.33 -10.07
CA GLY A 324 -17.71 3.56 -9.53
C GLY A 324 -18.07 4.63 -10.58
N GLY A 325 -17.87 4.35 -11.87
CA GLY A 325 -18.12 5.26 -12.99
C GLY A 325 -19.42 4.97 -13.76
N ARG A 326 -19.70 5.84 -14.73
CA ARG A 326 -20.78 5.61 -15.72
C ARG A 326 -20.16 5.17 -17.02
N GLY A 327 -20.63 4.05 -17.57
CA GLY A 327 -20.22 3.54 -18.87
C GLY A 327 -19.46 2.22 -18.79
N LYS A 328 -19.33 1.61 -19.95
CA LYS A 328 -18.60 0.36 -20.18
C LYS A 328 -17.49 0.62 -21.20
N GLY A 329 -16.41 -0.14 -21.11
CA GLY A 329 -15.39 -0.22 -22.14
C GLY A 329 -15.94 -0.88 -23.41
N ASP A 330 -15.05 -1.16 -24.34
CA ASP A 330 -15.40 -1.77 -25.62
C ASP A 330 -14.82 -3.19 -25.71
N LEU A 331 -15.42 -3.99 -26.60
CA LEU A 331 -14.88 -5.29 -26.97
C LEU A 331 -14.15 -5.16 -28.32
N PHE A 332 -12.89 -5.56 -28.33
CA PHE A 332 -12.05 -5.63 -29.53
C PHE A 332 -11.94 -7.08 -30.00
N VAL A 333 -12.42 -7.37 -31.22
CA VAL A 333 -12.43 -8.70 -31.79
C VAL A 333 -11.39 -8.77 -32.90
N ALA A 334 -10.33 -9.52 -32.68
CA ALA A 334 -9.30 -9.77 -33.69
C ALA A 334 -9.70 -10.94 -34.56
N VAL A 335 -9.70 -10.74 -35.88
CA VAL A 335 -9.95 -11.81 -36.86
C VAL A 335 -8.67 -12.60 -37.09
N THR A 336 -8.74 -13.91 -36.89
CA THR A 336 -7.64 -14.83 -37.17
C THR A 336 -8.05 -15.78 -38.31
N LEU A 337 -7.32 -15.73 -39.40
CA LEU A 337 -7.55 -16.63 -40.52
C LEU A 337 -7.08 -18.03 -40.16
N ILE A 338 -7.97 -19.00 -40.35
CA ILE A 338 -7.63 -20.41 -40.14
C ILE A 338 -7.73 -21.20 -41.45
N THR A 339 -6.72 -22.03 -41.71
CA THR A 339 -6.75 -23.01 -42.77
C THR A 339 -7.21 -24.35 -42.23
N PRO A 340 -8.17 -25.05 -42.93
CA PRO A 340 -8.66 -26.33 -42.47
C PRO A 340 -7.54 -27.39 -42.57
N LYS A 341 -7.33 -28.14 -41.47
CA LYS A 341 -6.33 -29.23 -41.42
C LYS A 341 -6.75 -30.42 -42.26
N THR A 342 -8.05 -30.65 -42.44
CA THR A 342 -8.65 -31.73 -43.24
C THR A 342 -9.67 -31.16 -44.20
N LEU A 343 -9.64 -31.63 -45.43
CA LEU A 343 -10.57 -31.19 -46.50
C LEU A 343 -11.45 -32.33 -46.91
N THR A 344 -12.72 -32.05 -47.21
CA THR A 344 -13.58 -32.96 -47.92
C THR A 344 -13.16 -33.03 -49.40
N LYS A 345 -13.62 -34.05 -50.12
CA LYS A 345 -13.32 -34.20 -51.59
C LYS A 345 -13.77 -32.97 -52.38
N GLU A 346 -14.94 -32.44 -52.04
CA GLU A 346 -15.52 -31.25 -52.68
C GLU A 346 -14.71 -29.98 -52.36
N GLN A 347 -14.39 -29.77 -51.10
CA GLN A 347 -13.56 -28.62 -50.69
C GLN A 347 -12.18 -28.63 -51.37
N ARG A 348 -11.56 -29.82 -51.49
CA ARG A 348 -10.29 -29.97 -52.19
C ARG A 348 -10.41 -29.55 -53.66
N LYS A 349 -11.43 -30.06 -54.35
CA LYS A 349 -11.68 -29.74 -55.77
C LYS A 349 -11.89 -28.24 -56.00
N LEU A 350 -12.65 -27.57 -55.10
CA LEU A 350 -12.90 -26.13 -55.22
C LEU A 350 -11.61 -25.30 -54.94
N LEU A 351 -10.78 -25.72 -53.96
CA LEU A 351 -9.51 -25.08 -53.70
C LEU A 351 -8.48 -25.29 -54.82
N GLU A 352 -8.47 -26.48 -55.48
CA GLU A 352 -7.64 -26.74 -56.64
C GLU A 352 -8.04 -25.84 -57.82
N GLN A 353 -9.36 -25.68 -58.06
CA GLN A 353 -9.89 -24.75 -59.08
C GLN A 353 -9.54 -23.28 -58.76
N LEU A 354 -9.59 -22.89 -57.47
CA LEU A 354 -9.20 -21.56 -57.07
C LEU A 354 -7.71 -21.32 -57.32
N ALA A 355 -6.88 -22.30 -56.99
CA ALA A 355 -5.42 -22.21 -57.22
C ALA A 355 -5.05 -22.10 -58.71
N GLU A 356 -5.84 -22.73 -59.62
CA GLU A 356 -5.64 -22.58 -61.07
C GLU A 356 -5.99 -21.16 -61.57
N VAL A 357 -6.89 -20.45 -60.88
CA VAL A 357 -7.28 -19.07 -61.21
C VAL A 357 -6.34 -18.04 -60.59
N GLU A 358 -5.75 -18.37 -59.43
CA GLU A 358 -4.77 -17.56 -58.73
C GLU A 358 -3.38 -17.78 -59.32
N ASP A 359 -3.19 -17.31 -60.58
CA ASP A 359 -1.85 -17.28 -61.21
C ASP A 359 -1.02 -16.18 -60.58
N THR A 360 -0.56 -16.43 -59.34
CA THR A 360 0.25 -15.50 -58.55
C THR A 360 1.71 -15.73 -58.81
N ASP A 361 2.25 -14.90 -59.67
CA ASP A 361 3.70 -14.77 -59.85
C ASP A 361 4.26 -14.07 -58.55
N PHE A 362 4.69 -14.89 -57.58
CA PHE A 362 5.23 -14.40 -56.28
C PHE A 362 6.52 -13.57 -56.43
N ASN A 363 7.02 -13.42 -57.66
CA ASN A 363 8.18 -12.59 -57.98
C ASN A 363 7.80 -11.15 -58.43
N ASP A 364 6.52 -10.80 -58.42
CA ASP A 364 6.11 -9.44 -58.76
C ASP A 364 6.50 -8.46 -57.64
N GLU A 365 7.28 -7.44 -57.98
CA GLU A 365 7.74 -6.39 -57.06
C GLU A 365 6.54 -5.76 -56.28
N SER A 366 5.39 -5.69 -56.94
CA SER A 366 4.15 -5.16 -56.33
C SER A 366 3.65 -6.04 -55.17
N PHE A 367 3.84 -7.35 -55.22
CA PHE A 367 3.47 -8.27 -54.14
C PHE A 367 4.45 -8.16 -52.96
N ILE A 368 5.72 -8.06 -53.20
CA ILE A 368 6.76 -7.89 -52.18
C ILE A 368 6.55 -6.56 -51.44
N GLU A 369 6.18 -5.50 -52.14
CA GLU A 369 5.89 -4.19 -51.57
C GLU A 369 4.64 -4.20 -50.68
N LYS A 370 3.58 -4.92 -51.08
CA LYS A 370 2.38 -5.13 -50.26
C LYS A 370 2.65 -5.94 -49.01
N VAL A 371 3.47 -7.00 -49.08
CA VAL A 371 3.89 -7.79 -47.92
C VAL A 371 4.74 -6.93 -46.96
N ARG A 372 5.65 -6.11 -47.48
CA ARG A 372 6.44 -5.18 -46.64
C ARG A 372 5.57 -4.17 -45.91
N ASN A 373 4.50 -3.68 -46.55
CA ASN A 373 3.57 -2.72 -45.91
C ASN A 373 2.63 -3.36 -44.87
N ILE A 374 2.50 -4.68 -44.84
CA ILE A 374 1.70 -5.42 -43.82
C ILE A 374 2.56 -5.75 -42.59
N PHE A 375 3.85 -5.92 -42.73
CA PHE A 375 4.77 -6.37 -41.68
C PHE A 375 5.82 -5.33 -41.27
N GLY A 376 5.82 -4.11 -41.86
CA GLY A 376 6.75 -3.03 -41.60
C GLY A 376 6.30 -1.99 -40.56
#